data_2909a59d6bd210ccbc7e1195f0457037
#
_entry.id   2909a59d6bd210ccbc7e1195f0457037
#
_cell.length_a   1.000
_cell.length_b   1.000
_cell.length_c   1.000
_cell.angle_alpha   90.00
_cell.angle_beta   90.00
_cell.angle_gamma   90.00
#
_symmetry.space_group_name_H-M   'P 1'
#
loop_
_entity.id
_entity.type
_entity.pdbx_description
1 polymer ?
#
loop_
_entity_poly.entity_id
_entity_poly.type
_entity_poly.pdbx_seq_one_letter_code
_entity_poly.pdbx_strand_id
1 'polypeptide(L)'
;MRRFIIDCDTAEDDIFSFLFLLHKGVQVEGITIVEGNVPFDVEVQNALWASEFGSKYFNSTVKVYPGTTRPLVKGFRTVENVHGSGGVGSTKLRPTTKPEKKHAVDFILETADRYPGELEFLAISPLTNLALAYLKDKSLVEKVKAVWVMGGTIYGRGNITPAAEYNFWVDPDSAKIVLNAGFNLTMVSWDLITQYTVNEEWDRIKDMKTVMSELYLEFYSHYRGFAMSKQKMKGNPHPDLITTAVALNPSIATRVERQSVDVENCDCLTRGATVIDYLNVLGREPNVNVVYEIDRGLFISELMSLLSRF
;
A
#
# COMPACT_ATOMS: atom_id res chain seq x y z
N MET A 1 1.45 -18.95 12.09
CA MET A 1 0.57 -18.15 11.18
C MET A 1 1.24 -16.80 10.99
N ARG A 2 1.34 -16.28 9.76
CA ARG A 2 1.93 -14.94 9.51
C ARG A 2 1.02 -13.87 10.08
N ARG A 3 1.62 -12.79 10.62
CA ARG A 3 0.91 -11.67 11.26
C ARG A 3 1.22 -10.38 10.54
N PHE A 4 0.18 -9.62 10.23
CA PHE A 4 0.31 -8.34 9.51
C PHE A 4 -0.35 -7.19 10.27
N ILE A 5 0.27 -6.02 10.19
CA ILE A 5 -0.42 -4.73 10.23
C ILE A 5 -0.45 -4.21 8.79
N ILE A 6 -1.60 -3.71 8.36
CA ILE A 6 -1.73 -2.98 7.11
C ILE A 6 -1.89 -1.49 7.41
N ASP A 7 -0.99 -0.67 6.86
CA ASP A 7 -1.00 0.80 6.97
C ASP A 7 -1.40 1.39 5.62
N CYS A 8 -2.51 2.10 5.58
CA CYS A 8 -3.19 2.46 4.34
C CYS A 8 -3.87 3.84 4.41
N ASP A 9 -4.05 4.47 3.26
CA ASP A 9 -4.82 5.70 3.01
C ASP A 9 -6.10 5.40 2.21
N THR A 10 -6.87 4.54 2.72
CA THR A 10 -7.89 3.61 2.23
C THR A 10 -8.73 4.08 1.06
N ALA A 11 -8.32 3.69 -0.15
CA ALA A 11 -9.10 3.73 -1.38
C ALA A 11 -9.44 2.29 -1.84
N GLU A 12 -9.82 2.11 -3.12
CA GLU A 12 -10.21 0.82 -3.67
C GLU A 12 -9.12 -0.24 -3.59
N ASP A 13 -7.86 0.12 -3.87
CA ASP A 13 -6.75 -0.82 -3.94
C ASP A 13 -6.33 -1.29 -2.54
N ASP A 14 -6.37 -0.39 -1.55
CA ASP A 14 -6.16 -0.71 -0.14
C ASP A 14 -7.21 -1.69 0.39
N ILE A 15 -8.49 -1.45 0.05
CA ILE A 15 -9.58 -2.35 0.45
C ILE A 15 -9.34 -3.75 -0.10
N PHE A 16 -9.01 -3.86 -1.40
CA PHE A 16 -8.73 -5.16 -2.01
C PHE A 16 -7.46 -5.81 -1.47
N SER A 17 -6.45 -5.04 -1.11
CA SER A 17 -5.25 -5.52 -0.42
C SER A 17 -5.57 -6.12 0.94
N PHE A 18 -6.41 -5.46 1.74
CA PHE A 18 -6.90 -5.99 3.00
C PHE A 18 -7.71 -7.27 2.82
N LEU A 19 -8.67 -7.29 1.88
CA LEU A 19 -9.48 -8.48 1.59
C LEU A 19 -8.62 -9.64 1.08
N PHE A 20 -7.52 -9.35 0.38
CA PHE A 20 -6.59 -10.37 -0.08
C PHE A 20 -5.79 -10.99 1.08
N LEU A 21 -5.37 -10.20 2.07
CA LEU A 21 -4.79 -10.73 3.31
C LEU A 21 -5.76 -11.72 3.97
N LEU A 22 -7.04 -11.35 4.11
CA LEU A 22 -8.06 -12.22 4.69
C LEU A 22 -8.29 -13.49 3.85
N HIS A 23 -8.34 -13.36 2.52
CA HIS A 23 -8.48 -14.49 1.60
C HIS A 23 -7.37 -15.53 1.78
N LYS A 24 -6.15 -15.08 2.04
CA LYS A 24 -4.97 -15.94 2.30
C LYS A 24 -4.90 -16.48 3.72
N GLY A 25 -5.84 -16.12 4.59
CA GLY A 25 -5.93 -16.64 5.94
C GLY A 25 -4.78 -16.25 6.86
N VAL A 26 -4.13 -15.11 6.58
CA VAL A 26 -3.12 -14.55 7.50
C VAL A 26 -3.80 -13.81 8.65
N GLN A 27 -3.12 -13.66 9.76
CA GLN A 27 -3.60 -12.89 10.90
C GLN A 27 -3.34 -11.40 10.64
N VAL A 28 -4.40 -10.61 10.47
CA VAL A 28 -4.30 -9.14 10.42
C VAL A 28 -4.59 -8.61 11.83
N GLU A 29 -3.59 -8.02 12.46
CA GLU A 29 -3.69 -7.52 13.84
C GLU A 29 -4.46 -6.19 13.90
N GLY A 30 -4.37 -5.37 12.84
CA GLY A 30 -5.09 -4.11 12.71
C GLY A 30 -4.87 -3.43 11.37
N ILE A 31 -5.79 -2.49 11.07
CA ILE A 31 -5.68 -1.55 9.96
C ILE A 31 -5.31 -0.21 10.58
N THR A 32 -4.17 0.35 10.20
CA THR A 32 -3.74 1.70 10.60
C THR A 32 -3.95 2.67 9.44
N ILE A 33 -4.46 3.87 9.74
CA ILE A 33 -4.80 4.87 8.73
C ILE A 33 -3.82 6.03 8.81
N VAL A 34 -3.37 6.48 7.66
CA VAL A 34 -2.50 7.64 7.46
C VAL A 34 -3.13 8.54 6.41
N GLU A 35 -2.78 9.81 6.39
CA GLU A 35 -3.21 10.75 5.36
C GLU A 35 -2.77 10.36 3.96
N GLY A 36 -3.60 10.59 2.92
CA GLY A 36 -3.19 10.30 1.55
C GLY A 36 -4.28 10.56 0.49
N ASN A 37 -4.83 9.51 -0.05
CA ASN A 37 -5.62 9.49 -1.29
C ASN A 37 -6.85 10.40 -1.28
N VAL A 38 -7.62 10.39 -0.19
CA VAL A 38 -8.88 11.15 -0.03
C VAL A 38 -8.90 11.81 1.35
N PRO A 39 -9.92 12.63 1.69
CA PRO A 39 -10.01 13.19 3.03
C PRO A 39 -9.95 12.11 4.12
N PHE A 40 -9.15 12.31 5.15
CA PHE A 40 -8.83 11.33 6.19
C PHE A 40 -10.05 10.65 6.82
N ASP A 41 -11.14 11.41 7.06
CA ASP A 41 -12.38 10.84 7.59
C ASP A 41 -13.05 9.85 6.61
N VAL A 42 -12.85 10.04 5.30
CA VAL A 42 -13.32 9.11 4.27
C VAL A 42 -12.48 7.84 4.27
N GLU A 43 -11.17 7.96 4.40
CA GLU A 43 -10.24 6.82 4.52
C GLU A 43 -10.60 5.95 5.73
N VAL A 44 -10.84 6.57 6.89
CA VAL A 44 -11.29 5.85 8.11
C VAL A 44 -12.62 5.15 7.88
N GLN A 45 -13.59 5.79 7.21
CA GLN A 45 -14.88 5.15 6.90
C GLN A 45 -14.72 3.98 5.94
N ASN A 46 -13.86 4.10 4.92
CA ASN A 46 -13.58 3.04 3.98
C ASN A 46 -12.94 1.82 4.66
N ALA A 47 -11.99 2.04 5.55
CA ALA A 47 -11.35 0.98 6.34
C ALA A 47 -12.33 0.27 7.29
N LEU A 48 -13.20 1.01 7.94
CA LEU A 48 -14.25 0.44 8.80
C LEU A 48 -15.21 -0.44 7.99
N TRP A 49 -15.64 0.07 6.83
CA TRP A 49 -16.49 -0.70 5.92
C TRP A 49 -15.78 -1.99 5.43
N ALA A 50 -14.51 -1.88 5.07
CA ALA A 50 -13.72 -3.05 4.66
C ALA A 50 -13.61 -4.09 5.79
N SER A 51 -13.42 -3.66 7.03
CA SER A 51 -13.44 -4.53 8.21
C SER A 51 -14.79 -5.22 8.42
N GLU A 52 -15.92 -4.48 8.28
CA GLU A 52 -17.28 -5.06 8.35
C GLU A 52 -17.51 -6.08 7.23
N PHE A 53 -17.06 -5.77 6.01
CA PHE A 53 -17.12 -6.69 4.88
C PHE A 53 -16.27 -7.94 5.14
N GLY A 54 -15.07 -7.78 5.67
CA GLY A 54 -14.19 -8.87 6.09
C GLY A 54 -14.82 -9.75 7.15
N SER A 55 -15.49 -9.15 8.15
CA SER A 55 -16.24 -9.88 9.16
C SER A 55 -17.36 -10.73 8.57
N LYS A 56 -18.11 -10.15 7.63
CA LYS A 56 -19.25 -10.84 6.98
C LYS A 56 -18.84 -12.02 6.10
N TYR A 57 -17.79 -11.84 5.29
CA TYR A 57 -17.45 -12.80 4.24
C TYR A 57 -16.26 -13.70 4.58
N PHE A 58 -15.34 -13.22 5.40
CA PHE A 58 -14.14 -13.97 5.78
C PHE A 58 -14.14 -14.39 7.26
N ASN A 59 -15.20 -14.07 8.00
CA ASN A 59 -15.31 -14.32 9.44
C ASN A 59 -14.12 -13.75 10.24
N SER A 60 -13.65 -12.56 9.83
CA SER A 60 -12.50 -11.89 10.43
C SER A 60 -12.81 -10.43 10.70
N THR A 61 -12.95 -10.08 11.98
CA THR A 61 -13.15 -8.69 12.41
C THR A 61 -11.81 -8.08 12.77
N VAL A 62 -11.40 -7.05 12.04
CA VAL A 62 -10.13 -6.35 12.25
C VAL A 62 -10.41 -4.93 12.68
N LYS A 63 -9.71 -4.46 13.72
CA LYS A 63 -9.88 -3.12 14.27
C LYS A 63 -9.16 -2.08 13.42
N VAL A 64 -9.74 -0.87 13.36
CA VAL A 64 -9.20 0.27 12.62
C VAL A 64 -8.67 1.31 13.60
N TYR A 65 -7.43 1.72 13.40
CA TYR A 65 -6.69 2.66 14.24
C TYR A 65 -6.33 3.91 13.45
N PRO A 66 -7.02 5.04 13.65
CA PRO A 66 -6.63 6.31 13.04
C PRO A 66 -5.24 6.74 13.49
N GLY A 67 -4.43 7.20 12.53
CA GLY A 67 -3.07 7.67 12.75
C GLY A 67 -2.90 9.14 12.41
N THR A 68 -1.83 9.46 11.67
CA THR A 68 -1.52 10.82 11.28
C THR A 68 -2.47 11.33 10.21
N THR A 69 -2.78 12.63 10.28
CA THR A 69 -3.66 13.33 9.34
C THR A 69 -2.90 14.29 8.42
N ARG A 70 -1.57 14.26 8.50
CA ARG A 70 -0.68 15.13 7.72
C ARG A 70 0.75 14.59 7.71
N PRO A 71 1.53 14.88 6.67
CA PRO A 71 2.96 14.56 6.59
C PRO A 71 3.78 15.20 7.72
N LEU A 72 4.98 14.68 7.96
CA LEU A 72 5.89 15.17 9.01
C LEU A 72 6.22 16.65 8.86
N VAL A 73 6.52 17.10 7.64
CA VAL A 73 7.04 18.44 7.38
C VAL A 73 6.30 19.14 6.24
N LYS A 74 6.00 18.45 5.15
CA LYS A 74 5.50 19.04 3.91
C LYS A 74 3.98 19.21 3.89
N GLY A 75 3.49 20.19 3.12
CA GLY A 75 2.10 20.20 2.70
C GLY A 75 1.84 19.14 1.63
N PHE A 76 0.62 18.64 1.54
CA PHE A 76 0.20 17.69 0.51
C PHE A 76 -1.20 18.03 -0.01
N ARG A 77 -1.65 17.28 -0.99
CA ARG A 77 -3.02 17.31 -1.52
C ARG A 77 -3.50 15.89 -1.73
N THR A 78 -4.76 15.67 -1.49
CA THR A 78 -5.48 14.43 -1.81
C THR A 78 -5.65 14.29 -3.33
N VAL A 79 -6.01 13.08 -3.78
CA VAL A 79 -6.09 12.73 -5.21
C VAL A 79 -7.45 12.14 -5.59
N GLU A 80 -8.54 12.79 -5.15
CA GLU A 80 -9.92 12.40 -5.47
C GLU A 80 -10.20 12.35 -6.98
N ASN A 81 -9.41 13.06 -7.78
CA ASN A 81 -9.48 12.95 -9.24
C ASN A 81 -9.03 11.57 -9.76
N VAL A 82 -8.24 10.83 -8.99
CA VAL A 82 -7.76 9.47 -9.30
C VAL A 82 -8.76 8.43 -8.79
N HIS A 83 -9.11 8.49 -7.51
CA HIS A 83 -9.90 7.47 -6.79
C HIS A 83 -11.40 7.81 -6.70
N GLY A 84 -11.80 9.01 -7.11
CA GLY A 84 -13.14 9.55 -6.87
C GLY A 84 -13.28 10.13 -5.46
N SER A 85 -14.35 10.90 -5.24
CA SER A 85 -14.57 11.61 -3.96
C SER A 85 -14.84 10.67 -2.76
N GLY A 86 -15.18 9.42 -3.01
CA GLY A 86 -15.36 8.40 -1.99
C GLY A 86 -14.16 7.47 -1.81
N GLY A 87 -13.09 7.64 -2.58
CA GLY A 87 -11.96 6.69 -2.61
C GLY A 87 -12.31 5.36 -3.30
N VAL A 88 -13.55 5.17 -3.68
CA VAL A 88 -14.09 4.01 -4.43
C VAL A 88 -15.04 4.52 -5.52
N GLY A 89 -14.53 5.44 -6.34
CA GLY A 89 -15.34 6.20 -7.26
C GLY A 89 -16.20 7.25 -6.54
N SER A 90 -17.48 7.37 -6.92
CA SER A 90 -18.46 8.26 -6.26
C SER A 90 -19.24 7.58 -5.13
N THR A 91 -19.02 6.28 -4.90
CA THR A 91 -19.70 5.50 -3.86
C THR A 91 -19.27 6.01 -2.48
N LYS A 92 -20.26 6.24 -1.60
CA LYS A 92 -20.01 6.59 -0.20
C LYS A 92 -20.29 5.38 0.67
N LEU A 93 -19.23 4.79 1.19
CA LEU A 93 -19.34 3.69 2.11
C LEU A 93 -19.85 4.16 3.47
N ARG A 94 -20.73 3.38 4.10
CA ARG A 94 -21.39 3.74 5.37
C ARG A 94 -21.19 2.63 6.39
N PRO A 95 -20.06 2.59 7.09
CA PRO A 95 -19.86 1.64 8.17
C PRO A 95 -20.79 1.96 9.36
N THR A 96 -21.06 0.93 10.15
CA THR A 96 -21.83 1.03 11.40
C THR A 96 -20.92 1.03 12.63
N THR A 97 -19.73 0.50 12.50
CA THR A 97 -18.71 0.44 13.55
C THR A 97 -17.95 1.75 13.69
N LYS A 98 -17.18 1.87 14.75
CA LYS A 98 -16.35 3.05 15.05
C LYS A 98 -14.88 2.65 15.11
N PRO A 99 -13.97 3.57 14.77
CA PRO A 99 -12.55 3.31 14.92
C PRO A 99 -12.15 3.23 16.40
N GLU A 100 -11.02 2.61 16.65
CA GLU A 100 -10.41 2.60 17.97
C GLU A 100 -9.94 4.01 18.36
N LYS A 101 -9.94 4.27 19.68
CA LYS A 101 -9.45 5.57 20.21
C LYS A 101 -7.93 5.66 20.27
N LYS A 102 -7.26 4.51 20.23
CA LYS A 102 -5.80 4.42 20.26
C LYS A 102 -5.25 4.89 18.94
N HIS A 103 -4.21 5.72 19.00
CA HIS A 103 -3.50 6.19 17.81
C HIS A 103 -2.73 5.05 17.13
N ALA A 104 -2.67 5.06 15.82
CA ALA A 104 -1.98 4.04 15.02
C ALA A 104 -0.53 3.80 15.47
N VAL A 105 0.23 4.87 15.74
CA VAL A 105 1.63 4.77 16.21
C VAL A 105 1.77 3.97 17.50
N ASP A 106 0.88 4.20 18.46
CA ASP A 106 0.90 3.46 19.73
C ASP A 106 0.49 2.00 19.52
N PHE A 107 -0.49 1.76 18.66
CA PHE A 107 -0.92 0.41 18.29
C PHE A 107 0.21 -0.38 17.61
N ILE A 108 0.95 0.24 16.67
CA ILE A 108 2.09 -0.37 15.98
C ILE A 108 3.15 -0.82 17.01
N LEU A 109 3.54 0.07 17.93
CA LEU A 109 4.55 -0.21 18.94
C LEU A 109 4.11 -1.34 19.88
N GLU A 110 2.90 -1.26 20.43
CA GLU A 110 2.36 -2.30 21.32
C GLU A 110 2.23 -3.67 20.62
N THR A 111 1.89 -3.67 19.34
CA THR A 111 1.78 -4.92 18.57
C THR A 111 3.15 -5.53 18.31
N ALA A 112 4.15 -4.70 17.97
CA ALA A 112 5.53 -5.15 17.80
C ALA A 112 6.14 -5.68 19.11
N ASP A 113 5.82 -5.06 20.25
CA ASP A 113 6.22 -5.55 21.57
C ASP A 113 5.56 -6.88 21.93
N ARG A 114 4.33 -7.08 21.49
CA ARG A 114 3.57 -8.32 21.77
C ARG A 114 4.04 -9.50 20.93
N TYR A 115 4.50 -9.24 19.70
CA TYR A 115 4.89 -10.26 18.72
C TYR A 115 6.27 -9.98 18.10
N PRO A 116 7.34 -9.87 18.93
CA PRO A 116 8.66 -9.50 18.44
C PRO A 116 9.21 -10.56 17.47
N GLY A 117 9.65 -10.11 16.29
CA GLY A 117 10.16 -10.97 15.23
C GLY A 117 9.09 -11.76 14.44
N GLU A 118 7.80 -11.59 14.76
CA GLU A 118 6.70 -12.25 14.04
C GLU A 118 5.90 -11.28 13.15
N LEU A 119 5.90 -9.98 13.51
CA LEU A 119 5.09 -8.96 12.86
C LEU A 119 5.66 -8.57 11.50
N GLU A 120 4.83 -8.64 10.47
CA GLU A 120 5.10 -8.08 9.15
C GLU A 120 4.27 -6.81 8.97
N PHE A 121 4.88 -5.77 8.41
CA PHE A 121 4.24 -4.48 8.21
C PHE A 121 4.03 -4.25 6.72
N LEU A 122 2.77 -4.13 6.29
CA LEU A 122 2.40 -3.82 4.91
C LEU A 122 2.04 -2.33 4.84
N ALA A 123 2.95 -1.52 4.30
CA ALA A 123 2.80 -0.09 4.10
C ALA A 123 2.47 0.18 2.63
N ILE A 124 1.23 0.49 2.36
CA ILE A 124 0.71 0.77 1.01
C ILE A 124 0.22 2.22 0.88
N SER A 125 0.80 3.10 1.67
CA SER A 125 0.46 4.50 1.89
C SER A 125 1.71 5.32 2.21
N PRO A 126 1.62 6.65 2.44
CA PRO A 126 2.72 7.43 2.99
C PRO A 126 3.26 6.83 4.28
N LEU A 127 4.58 6.83 4.48
CA LEU A 127 5.24 6.09 5.57
C LEU A 127 5.22 6.81 6.92
N THR A 128 4.36 7.81 7.10
CA THR A 128 4.35 8.72 8.25
C THR A 128 4.11 7.99 9.58
N ASN A 129 3.14 7.07 9.64
CA ASN A 129 2.89 6.30 10.87
C ASN A 129 4.10 5.44 11.27
N LEU A 130 4.68 4.72 10.32
CA LEU A 130 5.84 3.85 10.57
C LEU A 130 7.08 4.67 10.96
N ALA A 131 7.31 5.82 10.30
CA ALA A 131 8.39 6.73 10.64
C ALA A 131 8.26 7.25 12.08
N LEU A 132 7.06 7.69 12.48
CA LEU A 132 6.80 8.16 13.86
C LEU A 132 6.97 7.04 14.89
N ALA A 133 6.48 5.83 14.59
CA ALA A 133 6.68 4.68 15.47
C ALA A 133 8.17 4.39 15.66
N TYR A 134 8.95 4.37 14.57
CA TYR A 134 10.41 4.20 14.63
C TYR A 134 11.11 5.35 15.37
N LEU A 135 10.70 6.60 15.15
CA LEU A 135 11.30 7.75 15.85
C LEU A 135 11.01 7.71 17.35
N LYS A 136 9.84 7.19 17.75
CA LYS A 136 9.45 7.02 19.15
C LYS A 136 10.17 5.86 19.83
N ASP A 137 10.38 4.74 19.11
CA ASP A 137 11.14 3.58 19.59
C ASP A 137 12.01 3.00 18.47
N LYS A 138 13.33 3.27 18.53
CA LYS A 138 14.29 2.77 17.55
C LYS A 138 14.42 1.24 17.54
N SER A 139 14.09 0.56 18.65
CA SER A 139 14.12 -0.90 18.74
C SER A 139 13.03 -1.58 17.89
N LEU A 140 12.10 -0.81 17.33
CA LEU A 140 11.06 -1.32 16.42
C LEU A 140 11.66 -2.10 15.25
N VAL A 141 12.83 -1.71 14.76
CA VAL A 141 13.55 -2.39 13.67
C VAL A 141 13.87 -3.85 14.00
N GLU A 142 14.19 -4.15 15.26
CA GLU A 142 14.51 -5.50 15.73
C GLU A 142 13.25 -6.35 15.97
N LYS A 143 12.11 -5.68 16.23
CA LYS A 143 10.83 -6.32 16.55
C LYS A 143 10.00 -6.66 15.31
N VAL A 144 10.13 -5.86 14.24
CA VAL A 144 9.40 -6.08 12.98
C VAL A 144 10.18 -7.04 12.08
N LYS A 145 9.55 -8.14 11.71
CA LYS A 145 10.17 -9.19 10.88
C LYS A 145 10.47 -8.73 9.45
N ALA A 146 9.55 -8.02 8.85
CA ALA A 146 9.67 -7.50 7.48
C ALA A 146 8.73 -6.30 7.27
N VAL A 147 9.14 -5.39 6.39
CA VAL A 147 8.35 -4.26 5.92
C VAL A 147 8.19 -4.37 4.41
N TRP A 148 6.96 -4.36 3.94
CA TRP A 148 6.58 -4.40 2.53
C TRP A 148 6.04 -3.03 2.15
N VAL A 149 6.66 -2.36 1.21
CA VAL A 149 6.33 -0.97 0.86
C VAL A 149 5.87 -0.88 -0.58
N MET A 150 4.67 -0.33 -0.79
CA MET A 150 4.28 0.25 -2.06
C MET A 150 4.72 1.70 -2.08
N GLY A 151 5.61 2.08 -2.98
CA GLY A 151 6.03 3.47 -3.12
C GLY A 151 7.25 3.67 -3.99
N GLY A 152 7.49 4.92 -4.32
CA GLY A 152 8.65 5.32 -5.08
C GLY A 152 8.68 4.86 -6.53
N THR A 153 9.83 5.06 -7.16
CA THR A 153 10.09 4.71 -8.57
C THR A 153 11.46 4.07 -8.72
N ILE A 154 11.61 3.14 -9.68
CA ILE A 154 12.90 2.52 -10.03
C ILE A 154 13.47 3.06 -11.35
N TYR A 155 12.62 3.62 -12.21
CA TYR A 155 13.01 4.22 -13.50
C TYR A 155 12.78 5.72 -13.54
N GLY A 156 12.45 6.35 -12.40
CA GLY A 156 12.20 7.79 -12.29
C GLY A 156 10.93 8.27 -12.99
N ARG A 157 9.91 7.41 -13.13
CA ARG A 157 8.63 7.74 -13.76
C ARG A 157 7.53 7.82 -12.70
N GLY A 158 7.26 9.05 -12.24
CA GLY A 158 6.24 9.29 -11.21
C GLY A 158 4.81 9.33 -11.75
N ASN A 159 3.85 9.45 -10.81
CA ASN A 159 2.42 9.59 -11.07
C ASN A 159 1.84 10.91 -10.58
N ILE A 160 2.42 11.51 -9.53
CA ILE A 160 1.99 12.81 -8.98
C ILE A 160 2.83 13.96 -9.52
N THR A 161 4.11 13.74 -9.74
CA THR A 161 5.04 14.59 -10.48
C THR A 161 5.77 13.73 -11.52
N PRO A 162 6.48 14.33 -12.51
CA PRO A 162 7.27 13.52 -13.44
C PRO A 162 8.31 12.61 -12.77
N ALA A 163 8.80 12.98 -11.58
CA ALA A 163 9.89 12.28 -10.90
C ALA A 163 9.47 11.46 -9.67
N ALA A 164 8.26 11.66 -9.14
CA ALA A 164 7.87 11.07 -7.87
C ALA A 164 6.53 10.32 -7.94
N GLU A 165 6.50 9.22 -7.21
CA GLU A 165 5.29 8.47 -6.87
C GLU A 165 4.61 9.14 -5.67
N TYR A 166 3.29 8.96 -5.56
CA TYR A 166 2.42 9.70 -4.65
C TYR A 166 2.77 9.51 -3.18
N ASN A 167 2.91 8.29 -2.69
CA ASN A 167 3.20 8.02 -1.28
C ASN A 167 4.50 8.68 -0.82
N PHE A 168 5.55 8.59 -1.64
CA PHE A 168 6.83 9.22 -1.35
C PHE A 168 6.79 10.74 -1.55
N TRP A 169 5.96 11.24 -2.45
CA TRP A 169 5.76 12.68 -2.63
C TRP A 169 4.96 13.30 -1.47
N VAL A 170 3.96 12.60 -0.93
CA VAL A 170 3.17 13.08 0.21
C VAL A 170 4.10 13.33 1.40
N ASP A 171 4.87 12.32 1.81
CA ASP A 171 5.80 12.46 2.92
C ASP A 171 7.20 11.91 2.60
N PRO A 172 8.02 12.69 1.86
CA PRO A 172 9.39 12.27 1.52
C PRO A 172 10.31 12.19 2.75
N ASP A 173 10.00 12.93 3.81
CA ASP A 173 10.77 12.90 5.06
C ASP A 173 10.56 11.56 5.78
N SER A 174 9.31 11.09 5.85
CA SER A 174 9.01 9.78 6.42
C SER A 174 9.59 8.64 5.59
N ALA A 175 9.47 8.71 4.26
CA ALA A 175 10.07 7.73 3.36
C ALA A 175 11.58 7.65 3.56
N LYS A 176 12.29 8.79 3.60
CA LYS A 176 13.71 8.85 3.88
C LYS A 176 14.08 8.23 5.23
N ILE A 177 13.32 8.52 6.29
CA ILE A 177 13.53 7.96 7.63
C ILE A 177 13.39 6.45 7.60
N VAL A 178 12.30 5.92 7.03
CA VAL A 178 12.00 4.48 7.04
C VAL A 178 12.99 3.68 6.20
N LEU A 179 13.32 4.15 4.99
CA LEU A 179 14.29 3.48 4.12
C LEU A 179 15.69 3.39 4.77
N ASN A 180 16.07 4.39 5.58
CA ASN A 180 17.38 4.43 6.26
C ASN A 180 17.34 3.91 7.71
N ALA A 181 16.19 3.44 8.21
CA ALA A 181 16.05 2.95 9.58
C ALA A 181 16.73 1.60 9.85
N GLY A 182 16.94 0.78 8.80
CA GLY A 182 17.54 -0.55 8.92
C GLY A 182 16.51 -1.69 8.97
N PHE A 183 15.25 -1.45 8.65
CA PHE A 183 14.25 -2.51 8.49
C PHE A 183 14.63 -3.53 7.40
N ASN A 184 14.22 -4.78 7.57
CA ASN A 184 14.18 -5.73 6.46
C ASN A 184 13.04 -5.33 5.51
N LEU A 185 13.34 -4.42 4.59
CA LEU A 185 12.36 -3.72 3.75
C LEU A 185 12.44 -4.19 2.31
N THR A 186 11.27 -4.48 1.74
CA THR A 186 11.10 -4.75 0.31
C THR A 186 10.18 -3.70 -0.30
N MET A 187 10.64 -3.06 -1.37
CA MET A 187 9.93 -1.99 -2.08
C MET A 187 9.41 -2.49 -3.44
N VAL A 188 8.13 -2.26 -3.70
CA VAL A 188 7.47 -2.46 -5.00
C VAL A 188 7.07 -1.08 -5.52
N SER A 189 7.65 -0.65 -6.63
CA SER A 189 7.53 0.71 -7.11
C SER A 189 6.40 0.91 -8.11
N TRP A 190 5.92 2.16 -8.21
CA TRP A 190 4.88 2.54 -9.15
C TRP A 190 5.21 2.22 -10.61
N ASP A 191 6.39 2.61 -11.07
CA ASP A 191 6.77 2.45 -12.48
C ASP A 191 7.09 1.02 -12.88
N LEU A 192 7.37 0.12 -11.93
CA LEU A 192 7.32 -1.32 -12.13
C LEU A 192 5.87 -1.76 -12.37
N ILE A 193 4.95 -1.40 -11.47
CA ILE A 193 3.56 -1.84 -11.46
C ILE A 193 2.83 -1.46 -12.75
N THR A 194 3.14 -0.29 -13.34
CA THR A 194 2.54 0.16 -14.60
C THR A 194 2.75 -0.79 -15.79
N GLN A 195 3.71 -1.72 -15.66
CA GLN A 195 3.99 -2.74 -16.68
C GLN A 195 3.05 -3.95 -16.59
N TYR A 196 2.31 -4.08 -15.49
CA TYR A 196 1.51 -5.26 -15.13
C TYR A 196 0.03 -4.93 -14.93
N THR A 197 -0.59 -4.26 -15.91
CA THR A 197 -2.00 -3.85 -15.82
C THR A 197 -2.96 -5.01 -16.11
N VAL A 198 -4.17 -4.95 -15.51
CA VAL A 198 -5.31 -5.84 -15.78
C VAL A 198 -6.16 -5.20 -16.88
N ASN A 199 -6.25 -5.85 -18.02
CA ASN A 199 -7.06 -5.42 -19.16
C ASN A 199 -7.74 -6.59 -19.86
N GLU A 200 -6.97 -7.60 -20.26
CA GLU A 200 -7.48 -8.78 -20.96
C GLU A 200 -8.44 -9.61 -20.08
N GLU A 201 -8.21 -9.57 -18.78
CA GLU A 201 -9.02 -10.27 -17.79
C GLU A 201 -10.34 -9.58 -17.45
N TRP A 202 -10.50 -8.30 -17.85
CA TRP A 202 -11.64 -7.48 -17.41
C TRP A 202 -13.00 -8.08 -17.77
N ASP A 203 -13.15 -8.60 -18.99
CA ASP A 203 -14.40 -9.23 -19.40
C ASP A 203 -14.61 -10.57 -18.70
N ARG A 204 -13.56 -11.35 -18.49
CA ARG A 204 -13.62 -12.57 -17.68
C ARG A 204 -14.06 -12.29 -16.25
N ILE A 205 -13.60 -11.18 -15.65
CA ILE A 205 -14.03 -10.76 -14.31
C ILE A 205 -15.53 -10.42 -14.29
N LYS A 206 -16.05 -9.74 -15.32
CA LYS A 206 -17.49 -9.47 -15.48
C LYS A 206 -18.35 -10.76 -15.53
N ASP A 207 -17.82 -11.79 -16.16
CA ASP A 207 -18.54 -13.06 -16.33
C ASP A 207 -18.56 -13.93 -15.06
N MET A 208 -17.73 -13.61 -14.06
CA MET A 208 -17.67 -14.36 -12.79
C MET A 208 -18.94 -14.24 -11.98
N LYS A 209 -19.54 -13.05 -11.89
CA LYS A 209 -20.79 -12.75 -11.15
C LYS A 209 -20.74 -13.19 -9.68
N THR A 210 -19.59 -13.10 -9.07
CA THR A 210 -19.39 -13.33 -7.64
C THR A 210 -19.47 -12.00 -6.88
N VAL A 211 -19.72 -12.05 -5.59
CA VAL A 211 -19.72 -10.83 -4.74
C VAL A 211 -18.41 -10.06 -4.88
N MET A 212 -17.27 -10.77 -4.90
CA MET A 212 -15.97 -10.14 -5.01
C MET A 212 -15.71 -9.54 -6.40
N SER A 213 -16.12 -10.20 -7.48
CA SER A 213 -15.95 -9.65 -8.83
C SER A 213 -16.84 -8.42 -9.08
N GLU A 214 -18.08 -8.44 -8.59
CA GLU A 214 -18.98 -7.29 -8.70
C GLU A 214 -18.46 -6.10 -7.92
N LEU A 215 -17.99 -6.32 -6.69
CA LEU A 215 -17.36 -5.28 -5.87
C LEU A 215 -16.12 -4.70 -6.56
N TYR A 216 -15.27 -5.55 -7.13
CA TYR A 216 -14.08 -5.13 -7.86
C TYR A 216 -14.44 -4.23 -9.06
N LEU A 217 -15.41 -4.63 -9.87
CA LEU A 217 -15.84 -3.87 -11.04
C LEU A 217 -16.42 -2.51 -10.64
N GLU A 218 -17.20 -2.46 -9.56
CA GLU A 218 -17.75 -1.22 -9.03
C GLU A 218 -16.64 -0.27 -8.57
N PHE A 219 -15.75 -0.73 -7.69
CA PHE A 219 -14.75 0.11 -7.05
C PHE A 219 -13.67 0.58 -8.03
N TYR A 220 -13.17 -0.32 -8.87
CA TYR A 220 -12.11 0.03 -9.82
C TYR A 220 -12.58 0.73 -11.11
N SER A 221 -13.88 0.85 -11.37
CA SER A 221 -14.37 1.45 -12.62
C SER A 221 -13.88 2.89 -12.82
N HIS A 222 -13.87 3.70 -11.76
CA HIS A 222 -13.39 5.09 -11.81
C HIS A 222 -11.88 5.14 -12.05
N TYR A 223 -11.10 4.43 -11.23
CA TYR A 223 -9.65 4.38 -11.33
C TYR A 223 -9.19 3.85 -12.71
N ARG A 224 -9.82 2.78 -13.21
CA ARG A 224 -9.57 2.27 -14.55
C ARG A 224 -9.80 3.34 -15.62
N GLY A 225 -10.92 4.07 -15.53
CA GLY A 225 -11.23 5.18 -16.44
C GLY A 225 -10.17 6.26 -16.42
N PHE A 226 -9.70 6.65 -15.24
CA PHE A 226 -8.62 7.61 -15.05
C PHE A 226 -7.29 7.08 -15.61
N ALA A 227 -6.89 5.87 -15.26
CA ALA A 227 -5.63 5.25 -15.69
C ALA A 227 -5.55 5.18 -17.23
N MET A 228 -6.61 4.75 -17.89
CA MET A 228 -6.63 4.64 -19.35
C MET A 228 -6.71 5.99 -20.05
N SER A 229 -7.53 6.93 -19.55
CA SER A 229 -7.75 8.22 -20.22
C SER A 229 -6.67 9.26 -19.92
N LYS A 230 -6.22 9.37 -18.67
CA LYS A 230 -5.27 10.39 -18.21
C LYS A 230 -3.83 9.89 -18.12
N GLN A 231 -3.61 8.71 -17.58
CA GLN A 231 -2.27 8.13 -17.46
C GLN A 231 -1.84 7.33 -18.70
N LYS A 232 -2.74 7.15 -19.69
CA LYS A 232 -2.46 6.43 -20.95
C LYS A 232 -2.04 4.97 -20.76
N MET A 233 -2.52 4.34 -19.70
CA MET A 233 -2.26 2.93 -19.44
C MET A 233 -3.13 2.03 -20.33
N LYS A 234 -2.67 0.81 -20.55
CA LYS A 234 -3.40 -0.21 -21.33
C LYS A 234 -4.54 -0.86 -20.55
N GLY A 235 -4.54 -0.74 -19.23
CA GLY A 235 -5.51 -1.36 -18.33
C GLY A 235 -5.43 -0.77 -16.93
N ASN A 236 -6.04 -1.46 -15.98
CA ASN A 236 -6.09 -1.05 -14.59
C ASN A 236 -4.79 -1.46 -13.85
N PRO A 237 -4.02 -0.54 -13.28
CA PRO A 237 -2.91 -0.88 -12.40
C PRO A 237 -3.42 -1.28 -11.01
N HIS A 238 -2.60 -2.03 -10.27
CA HIS A 238 -2.92 -2.52 -8.92
C HIS A 238 -1.69 -2.37 -8.01
N PRO A 239 -1.32 -1.14 -7.65
CA PRO A 239 -0.08 -0.91 -6.91
C PRO A 239 -0.04 -1.65 -5.57
N ASP A 240 -1.06 -1.49 -4.77
CA ASP A 240 -1.11 -2.05 -3.42
C ASP A 240 -1.36 -3.56 -3.45
N LEU A 241 -2.25 -3.99 -4.36
CA LEU A 241 -2.58 -5.41 -4.47
C LEU A 241 -1.40 -6.24 -5.00
N ILE A 242 -0.59 -5.70 -5.93
CA ILE A 242 0.66 -6.36 -6.37
C ILE A 242 1.65 -6.42 -5.21
N THR A 243 1.82 -5.34 -4.45
CA THR A 243 2.69 -5.31 -3.28
C THR A 243 2.24 -6.33 -2.23
N THR A 244 0.93 -6.40 -1.98
CA THR A 244 0.33 -7.39 -1.08
C THR A 244 0.55 -8.82 -1.58
N ALA A 245 0.41 -9.05 -2.88
CA ALA A 245 0.64 -10.36 -3.49
C ALA A 245 2.11 -10.80 -3.35
N VAL A 246 3.06 -9.89 -3.58
CA VAL A 246 4.49 -10.14 -3.35
C VAL A 246 4.77 -10.42 -1.87
N ALA A 247 4.17 -9.65 -0.96
CA ALA A 247 4.31 -9.88 0.47
C ALA A 247 3.81 -11.27 0.88
N LEU A 248 2.66 -11.70 0.37
CA LEU A 248 2.04 -12.99 0.68
C LEU A 248 2.78 -14.16 0.03
N ASN A 249 3.22 -13.99 -1.20
CA ASN A 249 3.95 -14.97 -1.99
C ASN A 249 5.17 -14.32 -2.67
N PRO A 250 6.33 -14.30 -1.98
CA PRO A 250 7.54 -13.67 -2.54
C PRO A 250 8.02 -14.25 -3.87
N SER A 251 7.58 -15.47 -4.27
CA SER A 251 7.92 -16.03 -5.57
C SER A 251 7.30 -15.29 -6.77
N ILE A 252 6.32 -14.42 -6.51
CA ILE A 252 5.77 -13.50 -7.52
C ILE A 252 6.84 -12.51 -7.97
N ALA A 253 7.73 -12.06 -7.09
CA ALA A 253 8.87 -11.22 -7.43
C ALA A 253 9.99 -12.08 -8.03
N THR A 254 10.12 -12.06 -9.35
CA THR A 254 11.08 -12.90 -10.09
C THR A 254 12.49 -12.31 -10.12
N ARG A 255 12.61 -10.97 -9.95
CA ARG A 255 13.89 -10.31 -9.80
C ARG A 255 13.85 -9.29 -8.68
N VAL A 256 14.64 -9.55 -7.64
CA VAL A 256 14.81 -8.68 -6.48
C VAL A 256 16.31 -8.41 -6.29
N GLU A 257 16.68 -7.16 -6.13
CA GLU A 257 18.07 -6.76 -5.90
C GLU A 257 18.14 -5.87 -4.65
N ARG A 258 19.16 -6.10 -3.82
CA ARG A 258 19.41 -5.25 -2.67
C ARG A 258 20.21 -4.01 -3.11
N GLN A 259 19.62 -2.82 -2.94
CA GLN A 259 20.15 -1.56 -3.44
C GLN A 259 20.31 -0.53 -2.33
N SER A 260 21.20 0.45 -2.56
CA SER A 260 21.25 1.66 -1.76
C SER A 260 20.20 2.64 -2.30
N VAL A 261 19.18 2.90 -1.51
CA VAL A 261 18.02 3.73 -1.89
C VAL A 261 17.85 4.88 -0.91
N ASP A 262 17.67 6.07 -1.45
CA ASP A 262 17.33 7.29 -0.69
C ASP A 262 16.16 8.02 -1.37
N VAL A 263 15.61 9.05 -0.73
CA VAL A 263 14.51 9.86 -1.24
C VAL A 263 14.90 11.34 -1.20
N GLU A 264 14.62 12.05 -2.28
CA GLU A 264 14.76 13.50 -2.35
C GLU A 264 13.65 14.17 -1.52
N ASN A 265 14.04 14.80 -0.41
CA ASN A 265 13.09 15.46 0.49
C ASN A 265 13.15 16.99 0.45
N CYS A 266 13.88 17.57 -0.49
CA CYS A 266 13.81 19.00 -0.77
C CYS A 266 12.43 19.37 -1.31
N ASP A 267 11.93 20.56 -0.99
CA ASP A 267 10.65 21.05 -1.53
C ASP A 267 10.87 21.70 -2.91
N CYS A 268 11.24 20.88 -3.88
CA CYS A 268 11.63 21.27 -5.22
C CYS A 268 10.95 20.36 -6.26
N LEU A 269 11.31 20.50 -7.55
CA LEU A 269 10.72 19.74 -8.66
C LEU A 269 10.87 18.22 -8.49
N THR A 270 11.91 17.77 -7.80
CA THR A 270 12.23 16.36 -7.58
C THR A 270 11.79 15.84 -6.19
N ARG A 271 10.99 16.62 -5.45
CA ARG A 271 10.43 16.18 -4.16
C ARG A 271 9.80 14.79 -4.28
N GLY A 272 10.22 13.86 -3.41
CA GLY A 272 9.72 12.49 -3.37
C GLY A 272 10.34 11.57 -4.42
N ALA A 273 11.28 12.05 -5.24
CA ALA A 273 11.99 11.20 -6.18
C ALA A 273 12.83 10.16 -5.45
N THR A 274 12.73 8.91 -5.89
CA THR A 274 13.55 7.81 -5.40
C THR A 274 14.93 7.87 -6.04
N VAL A 275 15.97 7.83 -5.24
CA VAL A 275 17.37 7.84 -5.68
C VAL A 275 17.96 6.46 -5.41
N ILE A 276 18.23 5.71 -6.46
CA ILE A 276 18.86 4.38 -6.39
C ILE A 276 20.29 4.48 -6.90
N ASP A 277 21.25 4.11 -6.05
CA ASP A 277 22.67 4.12 -6.40
C ASP A 277 23.10 2.79 -7.03
N TYR A 278 22.73 2.59 -8.30
CA TYR A 278 23.00 1.37 -9.06
C TYR A 278 24.50 1.05 -9.21
N LEU A 279 25.35 2.07 -9.18
CA LEU A 279 26.79 1.93 -9.39
C LEU A 279 27.59 2.01 -8.10
N ASN A 280 26.91 2.19 -6.98
CA ASN A 280 27.51 2.40 -5.65
C ASN A 280 28.52 3.55 -5.65
N VAL A 281 28.19 4.66 -6.33
CA VAL A 281 29.05 5.85 -6.38
C VAL A 281 29.12 6.59 -5.05
N LEU A 282 28.11 6.42 -4.19
CA LEU A 282 28.07 7.00 -2.85
C LEU A 282 28.75 6.13 -1.81
N GLY A 283 29.13 4.89 -2.14
CA GLY A 283 29.77 3.95 -1.23
C GLY A 283 28.93 3.57 -0.01
N ARG A 284 27.59 3.63 -0.12
CA ARG A 284 26.67 3.30 0.97
C ARG A 284 26.31 1.82 0.93
N GLU A 285 26.13 1.22 2.11
CA GLU A 285 25.61 -0.13 2.19
C GLU A 285 24.15 -0.20 1.65
N PRO A 286 23.80 -1.26 0.88
CA PRO A 286 22.45 -1.48 0.43
C PRO A 286 21.46 -1.63 1.59
N ASN A 287 20.36 -0.88 1.54
CA ASN A 287 19.37 -0.80 2.61
C ASN A 287 17.99 -1.36 2.24
N VAL A 288 17.66 -1.51 0.93
CA VAL A 288 16.33 -1.87 0.45
C VAL A 288 16.41 -3.05 -0.53
N ASN A 289 15.52 -4.03 -0.38
CA ASN A 289 15.27 -5.03 -1.42
C ASN A 289 14.30 -4.42 -2.44
N VAL A 290 14.76 -4.17 -3.65
CA VAL A 290 14.00 -3.53 -4.73
C VAL A 290 13.49 -4.60 -5.68
N VAL A 291 12.18 -4.63 -5.92
CA VAL A 291 11.57 -5.55 -6.90
C VAL A 291 11.67 -4.93 -8.29
N TYR A 292 12.27 -5.64 -9.25
CA TYR A 292 12.44 -5.20 -10.64
C TYR A 292 11.55 -5.93 -11.62
N GLU A 293 11.12 -7.16 -11.29
CA GLU A 293 10.26 -7.96 -12.16
C GLU A 293 9.32 -8.83 -11.32
N ILE A 294 8.12 -9.05 -11.84
CA ILE A 294 7.14 -9.97 -11.25
C ILE A 294 6.63 -10.97 -12.29
N ASP A 295 6.20 -12.14 -11.83
CA ASP A 295 5.44 -13.09 -12.62
C ASP A 295 3.97 -12.60 -12.69
N ARG A 296 3.60 -12.00 -13.84
CA ARG A 296 2.22 -11.53 -14.08
C ARG A 296 1.21 -12.69 -14.01
N GLY A 297 1.58 -13.87 -14.49
CA GLY A 297 0.68 -15.03 -14.49
C GLY A 297 0.32 -15.46 -13.09
N LEU A 298 1.30 -15.54 -12.19
CA LEU A 298 1.06 -15.82 -10.79
C LEU A 298 0.23 -14.72 -10.12
N PHE A 299 0.54 -13.44 -10.35
CA PHE A 299 -0.29 -12.35 -9.80
C PHE A 299 -1.74 -12.42 -10.28
N ILE A 300 -1.98 -12.61 -11.58
CA ILE A 300 -3.34 -12.75 -12.14
C ILE A 300 -4.05 -13.97 -11.55
N SER A 301 -3.36 -15.10 -11.39
CA SER A 301 -3.94 -16.29 -10.76
C SER A 301 -4.41 -16.01 -9.33
N GLU A 302 -3.60 -15.27 -8.56
CA GLU A 302 -3.94 -14.87 -7.20
C GLU A 302 -5.12 -13.89 -7.15
N LEU A 303 -5.13 -12.88 -8.02
CA LEU A 303 -6.25 -11.96 -8.16
C LEU A 303 -7.55 -12.70 -8.51
N MET A 304 -7.51 -13.58 -9.52
CA MET A 304 -8.69 -14.35 -9.95
C MET A 304 -9.18 -15.30 -8.84
N SER A 305 -8.27 -15.85 -8.04
CA SER A 305 -8.63 -16.66 -6.86
C SER A 305 -9.40 -15.85 -5.82
N LEU A 306 -9.00 -14.59 -5.55
CA LEU A 306 -9.76 -13.69 -4.68
C LEU A 306 -11.13 -13.36 -5.29
N LEU A 307 -11.15 -12.96 -6.57
CA LEU A 307 -12.36 -12.49 -7.25
C LEU A 307 -13.40 -13.62 -7.47
N SER A 308 -13.00 -14.88 -7.44
CA SER A 308 -13.91 -16.02 -7.55
C SER A 308 -14.68 -16.34 -6.26
N ARG A 309 -14.51 -15.56 -5.19
CA ARG A 309 -15.12 -15.82 -3.87
C ARG A 309 -16.54 -15.26 -3.78
N PHE A 310 -17.43 -16.06 -3.10
CA PHE A 310 -18.79 -15.70 -2.72
C PHE A 310 -19.69 -15.41 -3.94
#